data_ae92a4b657fd57782fd70ae0531f6f66
#
_entry.id   ae92a4b657fd57782fd70ae0531f6f66
#
_cell.length_a   1.000
_cell.length_b   1.000
_cell.length_c   1.000
_cell.angle_alpha   90.00
_cell.angle_beta   90.00
_cell.angle_gamma   90.00
#
_symmetry.space_group_name_H-M   'P 1'
#
loop_
_entity.id
_entity.type
_entity.pdbx_description
1 polymer ?
#
loop_
_entity_poly.entity_id
_entity_poly.type
_entity_poly.pdbx_seq_one_letter_code
_entity_poly.pdbx_strand_id
1 'polypeptide(L)'
;MKLFLDTNILLDGYFQRTGAVASDAVIAKCDGTTHSGWIAWHTLSNAFYLVRGHSKSAPTALQFIEDILSWAELAETTKADAQQAAGSGMKDFEDALQYAAAIACAADVIITRNTADFKTSVIPVMTPEEFLAAFP
;
A
#
# COMPACT_ATOMS: atom_id res chain seq x y z
N MET A 1 -14.51 -2.22 4.81
CA MET A 1 -13.88 -1.03 4.21
C MET A 1 -12.77 -1.47 3.26
N LYS A 2 -12.56 -0.70 2.20
CA LYS A 2 -11.42 -0.86 1.29
C LYS A 2 -10.22 -0.06 1.83
N LEU A 3 -9.19 -0.76 2.29
CA LEU A 3 -7.97 -0.18 2.81
C LEU A 3 -6.92 -0.16 1.70
N PHE A 4 -6.52 1.02 1.25
CA PHE A 4 -5.40 1.13 0.31
C PHE A 4 -4.10 1.20 1.09
N LEU A 5 -3.20 0.25 0.85
CA LEU A 5 -1.97 0.10 1.61
C LEU A 5 -0.77 0.63 0.81
N ASP A 6 -0.06 1.60 1.39
CA ASP A 6 1.23 2.06 0.88
C ASP A 6 2.23 0.89 0.86
N THR A 7 3.08 0.86 -0.16
CA THR A 7 4.12 -0.18 -0.34
C THR A 7 4.92 -0.44 0.95
N ASN A 8 5.27 0.59 1.69
CA ASN A 8 6.06 0.45 2.92
C ASN A 8 5.32 -0.30 4.03
N ILE A 9 4.00 -0.25 4.06
CA ILE A 9 3.20 -1.04 5.03
C ILE A 9 3.42 -2.53 4.80
N LEU A 10 3.48 -2.97 3.54
CA LEU A 10 3.72 -4.37 3.19
C LEU A 10 5.14 -4.82 3.54
N LEU A 11 6.11 -3.91 3.46
CA LEU A 11 7.53 -4.20 3.67
C LEU A 11 7.95 -4.14 5.12
N ASP A 12 7.17 -3.48 5.98
CA ASP A 12 7.52 -3.25 7.38
C ASP A 12 7.82 -4.56 8.12
N GLY A 13 6.95 -5.57 7.97
CA GLY A 13 7.12 -6.86 8.60
C GLY A 13 8.35 -7.62 8.10
N TYR A 14 8.55 -7.62 6.78
CA TYR A 14 9.69 -8.29 6.17
C TYR A 14 11.02 -7.71 6.65
N PHE A 15 11.14 -6.38 6.68
CA PHE A 15 12.35 -5.69 7.11
C PHE A 15 12.43 -5.46 8.63
N GLN A 16 11.44 -5.90 9.39
CA GLN A 16 11.34 -5.72 10.85
C GLN A 16 11.58 -4.26 11.28
N ARG A 17 10.94 -3.33 10.55
CA ARG A 17 11.02 -1.90 10.81
C ARG A 17 10.28 -1.53 12.09
N THR A 18 10.61 -0.37 12.66
CA THR A 18 9.81 0.23 13.74
C THR A 18 8.35 0.40 13.26
N GLY A 19 7.40 -0.07 14.05
CA GLY A 19 5.98 -0.05 13.69
C GLY A 19 5.49 -1.25 12.90
N ALA A 20 6.35 -2.24 12.59
CA ALA A 20 5.96 -3.45 11.87
C ALA A 20 4.79 -4.19 12.52
N VAL A 21 4.71 -4.20 13.85
CA VAL A 21 3.61 -4.87 14.58
C VAL A 21 2.26 -4.25 14.21
N ALA A 22 2.18 -2.92 14.14
CA ALA A 22 0.95 -2.24 13.74
C ALA A 22 0.63 -2.46 12.26
N SER A 23 1.62 -2.42 11.37
CA SER A 23 1.43 -2.70 9.95
C SER A 23 0.91 -4.13 9.73
N ASP A 24 1.51 -5.11 10.38
CA ASP A 24 1.07 -6.51 10.29
C ASP A 24 -0.34 -6.70 10.87
N ALA A 25 -0.68 -5.98 11.95
CA ALA A 25 -2.03 -6.03 12.52
C ALA A 25 -3.09 -5.46 11.57
N VAL A 26 -2.77 -4.39 10.81
CA VAL A 26 -3.67 -3.87 9.78
C VAL A 26 -3.82 -4.88 8.64
N ILE A 27 -2.71 -5.48 8.17
CA ILE A 27 -2.75 -6.50 7.12
C ILE A 27 -3.62 -7.68 7.56
N ALA A 28 -3.50 -8.12 8.81
CA ALA A 28 -4.32 -9.21 9.35
C ALA A 28 -5.82 -8.89 9.38
N LYS A 29 -6.19 -7.60 9.41
CA LYS A 29 -7.60 -7.19 9.30
C LYS A 29 -8.12 -7.20 7.85
N CYS A 30 -7.24 -7.34 6.85
CA CYS A 30 -7.61 -7.45 5.44
C CYS A 30 -7.99 -8.90 5.10
N ASP A 31 -8.96 -9.45 5.80
CA ASP A 31 -9.39 -10.84 5.68
C ASP A 31 -10.48 -11.06 4.61
N GLY A 32 -10.88 -10.01 3.93
CA GLY A 32 -11.91 -10.03 2.89
C GLY A 32 -13.34 -10.03 3.43
N THR A 33 -13.53 -10.04 4.75
CA THR A 33 -14.87 -9.99 5.37
C THR A 33 -15.25 -8.58 5.78
N THR A 34 -14.62 -8.04 6.82
CA THR A 34 -14.86 -6.67 7.31
C THR A 34 -14.06 -5.65 6.51
N HIS A 35 -12.81 -5.97 6.19
CA HIS A 35 -11.92 -5.12 5.41
C HIS A 35 -11.27 -5.89 4.27
N SER A 36 -11.02 -5.19 3.15
CA SER A 36 -10.24 -5.70 2.03
C SER A 36 -9.01 -4.81 1.83
N GLY A 37 -7.86 -5.43 1.61
CA GLY A 37 -6.61 -4.73 1.33
C GLY A 37 -6.42 -4.52 -0.16
N TRP A 38 -6.08 -3.31 -0.55
CA TRP A 38 -5.86 -2.90 -1.94
C TRP A 38 -4.50 -2.28 -2.09
N ILE A 39 -3.84 -2.57 -3.18
CA ILE A 39 -2.50 -2.04 -3.48
C ILE A 39 -2.42 -1.56 -4.93
N ALA A 40 -1.44 -0.71 -5.22
CA ALA A 40 -1.15 -0.30 -6.59
C ALA A 40 -0.41 -1.42 -7.34
N TRP A 41 -0.63 -1.49 -8.65
CA TRP A 41 0.07 -2.45 -9.52
C TRP A 41 1.59 -2.35 -9.38
N HIS A 42 2.14 -1.13 -9.42
CA HIS A 42 3.59 -0.93 -9.37
C HIS A 42 4.20 -1.31 -8.01
N THR A 43 3.40 -1.40 -6.95
CA THR A 43 3.83 -1.89 -5.64
C THR A 43 4.45 -3.28 -5.74
N LEU A 44 3.93 -4.15 -6.60
CA LEU A 44 4.48 -5.49 -6.80
C LEU A 44 5.92 -5.44 -7.29
N SER A 45 6.22 -4.58 -8.27
CA SER A 45 7.57 -4.40 -8.78
C SER A 45 8.51 -3.81 -7.73
N ASN A 46 8.08 -2.76 -7.05
CA ASN A 46 8.89 -2.13 -5.99
C ASN A 46 9.22 -3.11 -4.86
N ALA A 47 8.22 -3.84 -4.38
CA ALA A 47 8.40 -4.83 -3.33
C ALA A 47 9.32 -5.97 -3.77
N PHE A 48 9.15 -6.48 -4.99
CA PHE A 48 9.99 -7.54 -5.53
C PHE A 48 11.47 -7.14 -5.52
N TYR A 49 11.80 -5.97 -6.06
CA TYR A 49 13.20 -5.55 -6.17
C TYR A 49 13.83 -5.24 -4.80
N LEU A 50 13.06 -4.71 -3.86
CA LEU A 50 13.55 -4.45 -2.51
C LEU A 50 13.83 -5.76 -1.75
N VAL A 51 12.92 -6.73 -1.81
CA VAL A 51 13.10 -8.03 -1.17
C VAL A 51 14.22 -8.82 -1.83
N ARG A 52 14.28 -8.82 -3.17
CA ARG A 52 15.37 -9.46 -3.91
C ARG A 52 16.72 -8.88 -3.56
N GLY A 53 16.82 -7.56 -3.48
CA GLY A 53 18.07 -6.88 -3.12
C GLY A 53 18.56 -7.25 -1.72
N HIS A 54 17.65 -7.38 -0.75
CA HIS A 54 17.95 -7.76 0.62
C HIS A 54 18.26 -9.25 0.75
N SER A 55 17.41 -10.11 0.21
CA SER A 55 17.54 -11.58 0.35
C SER A 55 18.57 -12.20 -0.59
N LYS A 56 18.95 -11.48 -1.66
CA LYS A 56 19.78 -12.01 -2.76
C LYS A 56 19.15 -13.23 -3.44
N SER A 57 17.83 -13.35 -3.38
CA SER A 57 17.09 -14.52 -3.86
C SER A 57 15.82 -14.11 -4.61
N ALA A 58 15.77 -14.34 -5.90
CA ALA A 58 14.56 -14.12 -6.70
C ALA A 58 13.40 -15.05 -6.26
N PRO A 59 13.61 -16.34 -5.97
CA PRO A 59 12.54 -17.19 -5.43
C PRO A 59 11.95 -16.66 -4.12
N THR A 60 12.76 -16.13 -3.21
CA THR A 60 12.29 -15.54 -1.97
C THR A 60 11.43 -14.30 -2.25
N ALA A 61 11.86 -13.44 -3.17
CA ALA A 61 11.10 -12.26 -3.56
C ALA A 61 9.76 -12.63 -4.23
N LEU A 62 9.75 -13.65 -5.11
CA LEU A 62 8.51 -14.14 -5.72
C LEU A 62 7.55 -14.72 -4.68
N GLN A 63 8.05 -15.46 -3.70
CA GLN A 63 7.20 -15.98 -2.62
C GLN A 63 6.54 -14.83 -1.83
N PHE A 64 7.29 -13.76 -1.56
CA PHE A 64 6.74 -12.57 -0.91
C PHE A 64 5.59 -11.95 -1.73
N ILE A 65 5.76 -11.85 -3.06
CA ILE A 65 4.71 -11.34 -3.96
C ILE A 65 3.49 -12.27 -3.97
N GLU A 66 3.71 -13.58 -4.06
CA GLU A 66 2.61 -14.55 -4.04
C GLU A 66 1.81 -14.49 -2.73
N ASP A 67 2.49 -14.32 -1.60
CA ASP A 67 1.86 -14.17 -0.30
C ASP A 67 0.96 -12.91 -0.26
N ILE A 68 1.44 -11.78 -0.79
CA ILE A 68 0.63 -10.55 -0.91
C ILE A 68 -0.59 -10.81 -1.78
N LEU A 69 -0.42 -11.42 -2.95
CA LEU A 69 -1.50 -11.69 -3.89
C LEU A 69 -2.55 -12.67 -3.34
N SER A 70 -2.22 -13.42 -2.31
CA SER A 70 -3.18 -14.33 -1.68
C SER A 70 -4.29 -13.61 -0.90
N TRP A 71 -4.08 -12.35 -0.51
CA TRP A 71 -5.07 -11.59 0.28
C TRP A 71 -5.34 -10.18 -0.26
N ALA A 72 -4.41 -9.58 -1.02
CA ALA A 72 -4.55 -8.21 -1.52
C ALA A 72 -5.20 -8.18 -2.89
N GLU A 73 -6.05 -7.18 -3.10
CA GLU A 73 -6.59 -6.84 -4.41
C GLU A 73 -5.72 -5.79 -5.09
N LEU A 74 -5.65 -5.83 -6.41
CA LEU A 74 -4.94 -4.83 -7.20
C LEU A 74 -5.91 -3.77 -7.69
N ALA A 75 -5.56 -2.50 -7.46
CA ALA A 75 -6.31 -1.39 -8.05
C ALA A 75 -6.09 -1.39 -9.56
N GLU A 76 -7.19 -1.44 -10.32
CA GLU A 76 -7.15 -1.32 -11.77
C GLU A 76 -6.95 0.14 -12.14
N THR A 77 -5.84 0.45 -12.84
CA THR A 77 -5.50 1.79 -13.29
C THR A 77 -5.23 1.81 -14.79
N THR A 78 -5.38 2.99 -15.38
CA THR A 78 -5.27 3.22 -16.81
C THR A 78 -4.22 4.28 -17.11
N LYS A 79 -3.94 4.49 -18.41
CA LYS A 79 -3.09 5.59 -18.87
C LYS A 79 -3.59 6.95 -18.37
N ALA A 80 -4.91 7.15 -18.33
CA ALA A 80 -5.49 8.40 -17.83
C ALA A 80 -5.14 8.64 -16.36
N ASP A 81 -5.15 7.59 -15.53
CA ASP A 81 -4.74 7.69 -14.12
C ASP A 81 -3.26 8.06 -13.98
N ALA A 82 -2.40 7.49 -14.81
CA ALA A 82 -0.97 7.82 -14.82
C ALA A 82 -0.73 9.27 -15.26
N GLN A 83 -1.46 9.75 -16.28
CA GLN A 83 -1.38 11.14 -16.72
C GLN A 83 -1.83 12.11 -15.63
N GLN A 84 -2.90 11.78 -14.93
CA GLN A 84 -3.39 12.58 -13.80
C GLN A 84 -2.35 12.62 -12.66
N ALA A 85 -1.73 11.50 -12.36
CA ALA A 85 -0.65 11.44 -11.36
C ALA A 85 0.52 12.34 -11.75
N ALA A 86 0.95 12.29 -13.01
CA ALA A 86 2.05 13.11 -13.52
C ALA A 86 1.74 14.61 -13.45
N GLY A 87 0.48 15.00 -13.61
CA GLY A 87 0.02 16.40 -13.53
C GLY A 87 -0.45 16.85 -12.15
N SER A 88 -0.36 16.00 -11.12
CA SER A 88 -0.96 16.24 -9.80
C SER A 88 -0.28 17.34 -8.99
N GLY A 89 0.98 17.66 -9.27
CA GLY A 89 1.79 18.56 -8.46
C GLY A 89 2.35 17.93 -7.20
N MET A 90 2.10 16.64 -6.94
CA MET A 90 2.75 15.92 -5.83
C MET A 90 4.24 15.81 -6.07
N LYS A 91 5.04 15.96 -5.00
CA LYS A 91 6.51 15.97 -5.10
C LYS A 91 7.09 14.64 -5.58
N ASP A 92 6.51 13.53 -5.13
CA ASP A 92 6.97 12.20 -5.44
C ASP A 92 5.98 11.53 -6.39
N PHE A 93 6.47 11.12 -7.57
CA PHE A 93 5.63 10.50 -8.59
C PHE A 93 5.12 9.12 -8.17
N GLU A 94 5.91 8.36 -7.41
CA GLU A 94 5.47 7.06 -6.89
C GLU A 94 4.28 7.22 -5.94
N ASP A 95 4.32 8.22 -5.05
CA ASP A 95 3.19 8.55 -4.18
C ASP A 95 1.98 9.02 -4.99
N ALA A 96 2.21 9.79 -6.05
CA ALA A 96 1.14 10.24 -6.94
C ALA A 96 0.46 9.07 -7.66
N LEU A 97 1.22 8.06 -8.09
CA LEU A 97 0.67 6.82 -8.65
C LEU A 97 -0.12 6.03 -7.62
N GLN A 98 0.36 5.94 -6.39
CA GLN A 98 -0.38 5.28 -5.31
C GLN A 98 -1.70 6.00 -5.02
N TYR A 99 -1.69 7.33 -4.96
CA TYR A 99 -2.89 8.12 -4.75
C TYR A 99 -3.90 7.92 -5.89
N ALA A 100 -3.44 7.96 -7.14
CA ALA A 100 -4.29 7.68 -8.29
C ALA A 100 -4.92 6.28 -8.23
N ALA A 101 -4.16 5.28 -7.79
CA ALA A 101 -4.66 3.92 -7.61
C ALA A 101 -5.70 3.84 -6.49
N ALA A 102 -5.49 4.54 -5.38
CA ALA A 102 -6.46 4.60 -4.28
C ALA A 102 -7.78 5.23 -4.72
N ILE A 103 -7.73 6.29 -5.52
CA ILE A 103 -8.92 6.91 -6.11
C ILE A 103 -9.61 5.94 -7.07
N ALA A 104 -8.85 5.28 -7.95
CA ALA A 104 -9.40 4.37 -8.97
C ALA A 104 -10.17 3.20 -8.35
N CYS A 105 -9.69 2.65 -7.24
CA CYS A 105 -10.38 1.56 -6.55
C CYS A 105 -11.46 2.04 -5.56
N ALA A 106 -11.68 3.33 -5.45
CA ALA A 106 -12.61 3.93 -4.47
C ALA A 106 -12.30 3.49 -3.03
N ALA A 107 -11.04 3.61 -2.64
CA ALA A 107 -10.61 3.27 -1.28
C ALA A 107 -11.31 4.14 -0.23
N ASP A 108 -11.64 3.54 0.90
CA ASP A 108 -12.24 4.24 2.03
C ASP A 108 -11.19 4.96 2.88
N VAL A 109 -9.97 4.41 2.94
CA VAL A 109 -8.86 5.00 3.68
C VAL A 109 -7.53 4.57 3.05
N ILE A 110 -6.55 5.47 3.07
CA ILE A 110 -5.15 5.18 2.72
C ILE A 110 -4.39 4.94 4.01
N ILE A 111 -3.72 3.81 4.10
CA ILE A 111 -2.86 3.47 5.23
C ILE A 111 -1.40 3.70 4.84
N THR A 112 -0.76 4.62 5.51
CA THR A 112 0.64 4.99 5.26
C THR A 112 1.31 5.52 6.52
N ARG A 113 2.63 5.41 6.61
CA ARG A 113 3.39 6.07 7.67
C ARG A 113 3.75 7.51 7.34
N ASN A 114 3.71 7.86 6.05
CA ASN A 114 4.05 9.19 5.55
C ASN A 114 2.79 9.99 5.23
N THR A 115 1.96 10.24 6.24
CA THR A 115 0.68 10.94 6.04
C THR A 115 0.84 12.33 5.42
N ALA A 116 1.96 13.01 5.69
CA ALA A 116 2.27 14.32 5.11
C ALA A 116 2.38 14.29 3.58
N ASP A 117 2.80 13.18 2.98
CA ASP A 117 2.93 13.03 1.53
C ASP A 117 1.56 12.97 0.84
N PHE A 118 0.50 12.68 1.61
CA PHE A 118 -0.88 12.59 1.13
C PHE A 118 -1.78 13.68 1.71
N LYS A 119 -1.21 14.80 2.16
CA LYS A 119 -1.96 15.88 2.85
C LYS A 119 -3.08 16.52 2.01
N THR A 120 -3.00 16.42 0.69
CA THR A 120 -4.03 16.93 -0.24
C THR A 120 -5.07 15.88 -0.62
N SER A 121 -4.99 14.69 -0.05
CA SER A 121 -5.91 13.59 -0.33
C SER A 121 -7.35 13.92 0.05
N VAL A 122 -8.28 13.59 -0.83
CA VAL A 122 -9.72 13.62 -0.51
C VAL A 122 -10.17 12.34 0.19
N ILE A 123 -9.33 11.28 0.17
CA ILE A 123 -9.55 10.04 0.92
C ILE A 123 -8.91 10.23 2.30
N PRO A 124 -9.56 9.82 3.40
CA PRO A 124 -8.93 9.81 4.72
C PRO A 124 -7.59 9.08 4.71
N VAL A 125 -6.58 9.63 5.36
CA VAL A 125 -5.23 9.08 5.45
C VAL A 125 -4.91 8.81 6.90
N MET A 126 -4.48 7.60 7.23
CA MET A 126 -4.18 7.18 8.60
C MET A 126 -2.88 6.38 8.65
N THR A 127 -2.17 6.49 9.76
CA THR A 127 -1.12 5.53 10.09
C THR A 127 -1.76 4.21 10.51
N PRO A 128 -1.00 3.09 10.50
CA PRO A 128 -1.51 1.82 11.06
C PRO A 128 -2.04 1.96 12.48
N GLU A 129 -1.33 2.69 13.32
CA GLU A 129 -1.70 2.90 14.72
C GLU A 129 -3.01 3.68 14.84
N GLU A 130 -3.18 4.75 14.06
CA GLU A 130 -4.41 5.55 14.04
C GLU A 130 -5.60 4.71 13.57
N PHE A 131 -5.40 3.89 12.53
CA PHE A 131 -6.45 3.02 12.02
C PHE A 131 -6.87 1.98 13.08
N LEU A 132 -5.91 1.32 13.73
CA LEU A 132 -6.20 0.33 14.77
C LEU A 132 -6.89 0.93 15.98
N ALA A 133 -6.58 2.18 16.33
CA ALA A 133 -7.26 2.90 17.41
C ALA A 133 -8.72 3.25 17.05
N ALA A 134 -8.96 3.61 15.79
CA ALA A 134 -10.30 3.98 15.30
C ALA A 134 -11.19 2.74 15.03
N PHE A 135 -10.58 1.63 14.63
CA PHE A 135 -11.28 0.40 14.24
C PHE A 135 -10.64 -0.81 14.94
N PRO A 136 -10.82 -0.93 16.27
CA PRO A 136 -10.18 -1.99 17.07
C PRO A 136 -10.66 -3.41 16.74
#